data_8cd440b4146909468f06a917124d695c
#
_entry.id   8cd440b4146909468f06a917124d695c
#
_cell.length_a   1.000
_cell.length_b   1.000
_cell.length_c   1.000
_cell.angle_alpha   90.00
_cell.angle_beta   90.00
_cell.angle_gamma   90.00
#
_symmetry.space_group_name_H-M   'P 1'
#
loop_
_entity.id
_entity.type
_entity.pdbx_description
1 polymer ?
#
loop_
_entity_poly.entity_id
_entity_poly.type
_entity_poly.pdbx_seq_one_letter_code
_entity_poly.pdbx_strand_id
1 'polypeptide(L)'
;MTWTRSVLTIAMLCMAGGGLAAQNQNPPAKNPLEGNPDAVKYGMGLFRSRCADCHGMDARGVRGPDITQVWASGRTDDGLFKTIQGGVPNTEMPANPRMNDQETWQLLAYLRTLATPAPAGPPRGNAQNGEKIFRASCAGCHRVNDVGGRLGPDLSRIGVARARDAIVFQIRRGREELRAGFEPVTLTPQTGEPIRGVKKNEDLFSVQIMDTGERIQGYEKDKMKAVENGTRSMMPAFGPDRLSDSDLDDLVRYLTNLRGFDPAVR
;
A
#
# COMPACT_ATOMS: atom_id res chain seq x y z
N MET A 1 94.95 -19.02 -18.39
CA MET A 1 94.05 -18.85 -17.26
C MET A 1 92.87 -17.94 -17.68
N THR A 2 91.81 -18.52 -18.18
CA THR A 2 90.63 -17.80 -18.64
C THR A 2 89.44 -18.36 -17.92
N TRP A 3 88.79 -17.50 -17.10
CA TRP A 3 87.61 -17.82 -16.36
C TRP A 3 86.38 -17.51 -17.19
N THR A 4 85.58 -18.53 -17.55
CA THR A 4 84.28 -18.41 -18.17
C THR A 4 83.24 -18.28 -17.09
N ARG A 5 82.50 -17.14 -17.07
CA ARG A 5 81.31 -16.88 -16.19
C ARG A 5 80.10 -17.43 -16.88
N SER A 6 79.49 -18.45 -16.36
CA SER A 6 78.14 -18.92 -16.76
C SER A 6 77.09 -18.01 -16.12
N VAL A 7 76.29 -17.40 -16.97
CA VAL A 7 75.12 -16.61 -16.54
C VAL A 7 73.94 -17.54 -16.53
N LEU A 8 73.41 -17.78 -15.33
CA LEU A 8 72.17 -18.52 -15.13
C LEU A 8 70.94 -17.55 -15.34
N THR A 9 70.20 -17.76 -16.44
CA THR A 9 68.98 -17.00 -16.71
C THR A 9 67.83 -17.67 -15.97
N ILE A 10 67.33 -17.04 -14.90
CA ILE A 10 66.12 -17.45 -14.21
C ILE A 10 64.92 -16.90 -14.98
N ALA A 11 64.17 -17.78 -15.64
CA ALA A 11 62.88 -17.44 -16.26
C ALA A 11 61.82 -17.29 -15.16
N MET A 12 61.37 -16.06 -14.93
CA MET A 12 60.31 -15.71 -13.98
C MET A 12 58.95 -15.95 -14.66
N LEU A 13 58.29 -17.04 -14.29
CA LEU A 13 56.94 -17.41 -14.76
C LEU A 13 55.96 -16.47 -14.06
N CYS A 14 55.47 -15.43 -14.77
CA CYS A 14 54.34 -14.61 -14.32
C CYS A 14 53.05 -15.43 -14.38
N MET A 15 52.61 -15.95 -13.24
CA MET A 15 51.24 -16.44 -13.11
C MET A 15 50.31 -15.25 -13.17
N ALA A 16 49.60 -15.09 -14.30
CA ALA A 16 48.49 -14.19 -14.44
C ALA A 16 47.31 -14.73 -13.57
N GLY A 17 47.23 -14.24 -12.35
CA GLY A 17 46.06 -14.45 -11.49
C GLY A 17 44.83 -13.79 -12.17
N GLY A 18 44.01 -14.59 -12.86
CA GLY A 18 42.70 -14.17 -13.31
C GLY A 18 41.83 -13.81 -12.11
N GLY A 19 41.79 -12.53 -11.76
CA GLY A 19 40.83 -12.00 -10.81
C GLY A 19 39.42 -12.24 -11.39
N LEU A 20 38.68 -13.14 -10.75
CA LEU A 20 37.24 -13.20 -10.89
C LEU A 20 36.69 -11.82 -10.51
N ALA A 21 36.47 -10.95 -11.48
CA ALA A 21 35.70 -9.73 -11.31
C ALA A 21 34.31 -10.19 -10.84
N ALA A 22 34.00 -9.95 -9.58
CA ALA A 22 32.62 -10.03 -9.10
C ALA A 22 31.81 -9.10 -9.99
N GLN A 23 31.01 -9.66 -10.89
CA GLN A 23 30.09 -8.91 -11.71
C GLN A 23 29.14 -8.24 -10.72
N ASN A 24 29.25 -6.93 -10.64
CA ASN A 24 28.33 -6.08 -9.89
C ASN A 24 26.98 -6.16 -10.62
N GLN A 25 26.17 -7.19 -10.27
CA GLN A 25 24.88 -7.46 -10.91
C GLN A 25 23.87 -6.48 -10.33
N ASN A 26 23.95 -5.23 -10.78
CA ASN A 26 22.78 -4.35 -10.67
C ASN A 26 21.67 -5.01 -11.49
N PRO A 27 20.47 -5.19 -10.93
CA PRO A 27 19.36 -5.73 -11.68
C PRO A 27 19.13 -4.91 -12.96
N PRO A 28 18.71 -5.55 -14.08
CA PRO A 28 18.46 -4.85 -15.34
C PRO A 28 17.48 -3.70 -15.13
N ALA A 29 17.71 -2.57 -15.81
CA ALA A 29 16.84 -1.38 -15.70
C ALA A 29 15.39 -1.64 -16.16
N LYS A 30 15.19 -2.68 -17.00
CA LYS A 30 13.88 -3.18 -17.44
C LYS A 30 13.76 -4.66 -17.14
N ASN A 31 12.52 -5.11 -16.96
CA ASN A 31 12.23 -6.53 -16.76
C ASN A 31 12.62 -7.35 -18.02
N PRO A 32 13.59 -8.26 -17.93
CA PRO A 32 14.01 -9.09 -19.06
C PRO A 32 12.95 -10.13 -19.47
N LEU A 33 11.95 -10.37 -18.63
CA LEU A 33 10.87 -11.34 -18.84
C LEU A 33 9.53 -10.67 -19.20
N GLU A 34 9.52 -9.37 -19.48
CA GLU A 34 8.31 -8.66 -19.87
C GLU A 34 7.71 -9.27 -21.14
N GLY A 35 6.40 -9.56 -21.11
CA GLY A 35 5.68 -10.19 -22.24
C GLY A 35 5.91 -11.68 -22.43
N ASN A 36 6.75 -12.34 -21.62
CA ASN A 36 6.93 -13.79 -21.68
C ASN A 36 5.73 -14.50 -21.02
N PRO A 37 4.94 -15.34 -21.75
CA PRO A 37 3.72 -15.96 -21.23
C PRO A 37 3.97 -16.90 -20.03
N ASP A 38 5.07 -17.66 -20.05
CA ASP A 38 5.41 -18.59 -18.98
C ASP A 38 5.82 -17.83 -17.71
N ALA A 39 6.58 -16.75 -17.87
CA ALA A 39 6.94 -15.87 -16.78
C ALA A 39 5.69 -15.22 -16.15
N VAL A 40 4.75 -14.76 -16.97
CA VAL A 40 3.47 -14.19 -16.51
C VAL A 40 2.66 -15.24 -15.72
N LYS A 41 2.55 -16.46 -16.25
CA LYS A 41 1.82 -17.56 -15.58
C LYS A 41 2.44 -17.92 -14.23
N TYR A 42 3.76 -18.04 -14.17
CA TYR A 42 4.46 -18.34 -12.93
C TYR A 42 4.34 -17.18 -11.93
N GLY A 43 4.54 -15.94 -12.40
CA GLY A 43 4.38 -14.72 -11.61
C GLY A 43 2.98 -14.56 -11.02
N MET A 44 1.94 -14.96 -11.75
CA MET A 44 0.57 -15.01 -11.25
C MET A 44 0.44 -15.96 -10.06
N GLY A 45 1.05 -17.14 -10.11
CA GLY A 45 1.08 -18.10 -9.00
C GLY A 45 1.77 -17.51 -7.77
N LEU A 46 2.93 -16.88 -7.95
CA LEU A 46 3.66 -16.19 -6.87
C LEU A 46 2.82 -15.07 -6.25
N PHE A 47 2.18 -14.25 -7.08
CA PHE A 47 1.36 -13.15 -6.61
C PHE A 47 0.21 -13.64 -5.73
N ARG A 48 -0.54 -14.64 -6.21
CA ARG A 48 -1.69 -15.20 -5.50
C ARG A 48 -1.31 -15.81 -4.16
N SER A 49 -0.16 -16.47 -4.09
CA SER A 49 0.28 -17.17 -2.88
C SER A 49 0.98 -16.30 -1.84
N ARG A 50 1.57 -15.15 -2.24
CA ARG A 50 2.43 -14.35 -1.35
C ARG A 50 2.01 -12.89 -1.21
N CYS A 51 1.23 -12.36 -2.16
CA CYS A 51 0.98 -10.92 -2.24
C CYS A 51 -0.51 -10.57 -2.15
N ALA A 52 -1.39 -11.47 -2.63
CA ALA A 52 -2.81 -11.18 -2.80
C ALA A 52 -3.55 -10.91 -1.48
N ASP A 53 -3.14 -11.49 -0.36
CA ASP A 53 -3.74 -11.21 0.95
C ASP A 53 -3.70 -9.73 1.33
N CYS A 54 -2.65 -9.04 0.92
CA CYS A 54 -2.49 -7.61 1.17
C CYS A 54 -2.95 -6.76 -0.02
N HIS A 55 -2.57 -7.17 -1.25
CA HIS A 55 -2.79 -6.35 -2.44
C HIS A 55 -4.08 -6.67 -3.21
N GLY A 56 -4.86 -7.68 -2.77
CA GLY A 56 -6.05 -8.13 -3.48
C GLY A 56 -5.73 -9.04 -4.67
N MET A 57 -6.67 -9.90 -5.06
CA MET A 57 -6.49 -10.81 -6.20
C MET A 57 -6.36 -10.07 -7.54
N ASP A 58 -6.89 -8.86 -7.60
CA ASP A 58 -6.85 -7.92 -8.72
C ASP A 58 -5.76 -6.86 -8.60
N ALA A 59 -4.90 -6.94 -7.57
CA ALA A 59 -3.84 -6.00 -7.24
C ALA A 59 -4.33 -4.57 -6.91
N ARG A 60 -5.63 -4.37 -6.66
CA ARG A 60 -6.23 -3.05 -6.30
C ARG A 60 -6.16 -2.73 -4.82
N GLY A 61 -5.62 -3.63 -4.04
CA GLY A 61 -5.35 -3.45 -2.62
C GLY A 61 -6.51 -3.82 -1.72
N VAL A 62 -6.19 -4.51 -0.63
CA VAL A 62 -7.07 -4.81 0.52
C VAL A 62 -6.51 -4.13 1.77
N ARG A 63 -5.46 -4.68 2.36
CA ARG A 63 -4.68 -4.06 3.44
C ARG A 63 -3.52 -3.23 2.88
N GLY A 64 -2.86 -3.75 1.85
CA GLY A 64 -1.82 -3.08 1.10
C GLY A 64 -2.36 -2.07 0.09
N PRO A 65 -1.48 -1.28 -0.55
CA PRO A 65 -1.88 -0.33 -1.58
C PRO A 65 -2.33 -1.01 -2.88
N ASP A 66 -3.08 -0.26 -3.70
CA ASP A 66 -3.28 -0.54 -5.12
C ASP A 66 -1.94 -0.45 -5.85
N ILE A 67 -1.53 -1.54 -6.49
CA ILE A 67 -0.27 -1.63 -7.23
C ILE A 67 -0.45 -1.70 -8.74
N THR A 68 -1.68 -1.51 -9.25
CA THR A 68 -1.95 -1.49 -10.69
C THR A 68 -1.41 -0.23 -11.37
N GLN A 69 -1.16 0.85 -10.62
CA GLN A 69 -0.70 2.13 -11.15
C GLN A 69 0.76 2.48 -10.80
N VAL A 70 1.53 1.52 -10.32
CA VAL A 70 2.91 1.80 -9.87
C VAL A 70 3.78 2.35 -10.99
N TRP A 71 3.66 1.85 -12.22
CA TRP A 71 4.39 2.39 -13.37
C TRP A 71 3.84 3.73 -13.84
N ALA A 72 2.53 3.90 -13.85
CA ALA A 72 1.88 5.17 -14.17
C ALA A 72 2.29 6.28 -13.20
N SER A 73 2.62 5.93 -11.94
CA SER A 73 3.12 6.86 -10.93
C SER A 73 4.65 7.10 -11.00
N GLY A 74 5.31 6.61 -12.05
CA GLY A 74 6.73 6.84 -12.30
C GLY A 74 7.70 5.84 -11.66
N ARG A 75 7.21 4.71 -11.10
CA ARG A 75 8.10 3.65 -10.60
C ARG A 75 8.73 2.89 -11.75
N THR A 76 10.00 2.53 -11.61
CA THR A 76 10.75 1.73 -12.58
C THR A 76 10.74 0.25 -12.21
N ASP A 77 11.03 -0.63 -13.18
CA ASP A 77 11.11 -2.07 -12.92
C ASP A 77 12.19 -2.40 -11.88
N ASP A 78 13.37 -1.77 -11.98
CA ASP A 78 14.44 -1.88 -11.00
C ASP A 78 14.02 -1.41 -9.61
N GLY A 79 13.33 -0.27 -9.52
CA GLY A 79 12.82 0.25 -8.25
C GLY A 79 11.76 -0.66 -7.62
N LEU A 80 10.90 -1.27 -8.44
CA LEU A 80 9.92 -2.25 -7.98
C LEU A 80 10.57 -3.57 -7.58
N PHE A 81 11.57 -4.03 -8.34
CA PHE A 81 12.37 -5.21 -8.02
C PHE A 81 13.00 -5.09 -6.62
N LYS A 82 13.70 -3.99 -6.36
CA LYS A 82 14.31 -3.70 -5.06
C LYS A 82 13.25 -3.61 -3.94
N THR A 83 12.11 -3.01 -4.24
CA THR A 83 11.00 -2.90 -3.29
C THR A 83 10.41 -4.27 -2.92
N ILE A 84 10.27 -5.17 -3.88
CA ILE A 84 9.75 -6.53 -3.63
C ILE A 84 10.74 -7.33 -2.79
N GLN A 85 12.03 -7.30 -3.13
CA GLN A 85 13.05 -8.05 -2.39
C GLN A 85 13.30 -7.47 -0.99
N GLY A 86 13.46 -6.16 -0.89
CA GLY A 86 13.82 -5.46 0.35
C GLY A 86 12.65 -5.11 1.26
N GLY A 87 11.40 -5.21 0.77
CA GLY A 87 10.24 -4.72 1.49
C GLY A 87 10.19 -3.18 1.52
N VAL A 88 9.31 -2.65 2.36
CA VAL A 88 9.20 -1.19 2.60
C VAL A 88 9.38 -0.93 4.09
N PRO A 89 10.45 -0.26 4.51
CA PRO A 89 10.71 0.03 5.92
C PRO A 89 9.54 0.72 6.61
N ASN A 90 9.29 0.37 7.87
CA ASN A 90 8.21 0.93 8.69
C ASN A 90 6.80 0.72 8.12
N THR A 91 6.59 -0.35 7.33
CA THR A 91 5.27 -0.75 6.81
C THR A 91 5.05 -2.25 7.00
N GLU A 92 3.83 -2.72 6.72
CA GLU A 92 3.48 -4.15 6.74
C GLU A 92 4.01 -4.93 5.52
N MET A 93 4.67 -4.28 4.54
CA MET A 93 5.26 -4.97 3.40
C MET A 93 6.64 -5.55 3.77
N PRO A 94 6.74 -6.86 4.02
CA PRO A 94 7.98 -7.48 4.45
C PRO A 94 8.97 -7.59 3.31
N ALA A 95 10.26 -7.72 3.64
CA ALA A 95 11.27 -8.20 2.71
C ALA A 95 10.99 -9.66 2.30
N ASN A 96 11.35 -10.02 1.07
CA ASN A 96 11.22 -11.37 0.53
C ASN A 96 12.59 -11.99 0.19
N PRO A 97 13.47 -12.25 1.17
CA PRO A 97 14.82 -12.72 0.92
C PRO A 97 14.90 -14.13 0.32
N ARG A 98 13.79 -14.88 0.35
CA ARG A 98 13.69 -16.22 -0.26
C ARG A 98 13.24 -16.20 -1.72
N MET A 99 12.85 -15.05 -2.24
CA MET A 99 12.49 -14.88 -3.65
C MET A 99 13.76 -14.58 -4.44
N ASN A 100 14.12 -15.46 -5.36
CA ASN A 100 15.26 -15.22 -6.24
C ASN A 100 14.96 -14.19 -7.31
N ASP A 101 15.99 -13.74 -8.03
CA ASP A 101 15.88 -12.69 -9.04
C ASP A 101 14.90 -13.07 -10.17
N GLN A 102 14.96 -14.33 -10.62
CA GLN A 102 14.07 -14.82 -11.68
C GLN A 102 12.61 -14.78 -11.23
N GLU A 103 12.30 -15.24 -10.01
CA GLU A 103 10.95 -15.19 -9.43
C GLU A 103 10.46 -13.75 -9.30
N THR A 104 11.33 -12.82 -8.91
CA THR A 104 10.99 -11.40 -8.81
C THR A 104 10.65 -10.80 -10.17
N TRP A 105 11.44 -11.13 -11.22
CA TRP A 105 11.14 -10.69 -12.58
C TRP A 105 9.88 -11.32 -13.16
N GLN A 106 9.60 -12.59 -12.86
CA GLN A 106 8.35 -13.26 -13.23
C GLN A 106 7.14 -12.60 -12.56
N LEU A 107 7.25 -12.28 -11.28
CA LEU A 107 6.21 -11.54 -10.55
C LEU A 107 5.95 -10.17 -11.18
N LEU A 108 6.99 -9.42 -11.53
CA LEU A 108 6.86 -8.13 -12.20
C LEU A 108 6.27 -8.27 -13.61
N ALA A 109 6.59 -9.35 -14.36
CA ALA A 109 5.98 -9.62 -15.65
C ALA A 109 4.46 -9.81 -15.53
N TYR A 110 4.01 -10.53 -14.50
CA TYR A 110 2.58 -10.66 -14.21
C TYR A 110 1.95 -9.33 -13.79
N LEU A 111 2.55 -8.60 -12.84
CA LEU A 111 2.03 -7.31 -12.39
C LEU A 111 1.92 -6.30 -13.55
N ARG A 112 2.80 -6.37 -14.53
CA ARG A 112 2.73 -5.53 -15.74
C ARG A 112 1.45 -5.80 -16.54
N THR A 113 0.94 -7.03 -16.56
CA THR A 113 -0.34 -7.34 -17.22
C THR A 113 -1.56 -6.75 -16.53
N LEU A 114 -1.43 -6.48 -15.22
CA LEU A 114 -2.47 -5.82 -14.42
C LEU A 114 -2.32 -4.29 -14.41
N ALA A 115 -1.21 -3.78 -14.99
CA ALA A 115 -0.93 -2.35 -14.98
C ALA A 115 -2.00 -1.57 -15.73
N THR A 116 -2.55 -0.54 -15.08
CA THR A 116 -3.45 0.40 -15.73
C THR A 116 -2.66 1.58 -16.28
N PRO A 117 -2.99 2.08 -17.48
CA PRO A 117 -2.38 3.30 -18.01
C PRO A 117 -2.56 4.49 -17.05
N ALA A 118 -1.64 5.45 -17.12
CA ALA A 118 -1.89 6.74 -16.49
C ALA A 118 -3.20 7.33 -17.04
N PRO A 119 -4.03 7.98 -16.19
CA PRO A 119 -5.21 8.67 -16.67
C PRO A 119 -4.83 9.63 -17.80
N ALA A 120 -5.53 9.56 -18.92
CA ALA A 120 -5.28 10.45 -20.05
C ALA A 120 -5.69 11.90 -19.70
N GLY A 121 -4.81 12.86 -19.97
CA GLY A 121 -5.07 14.29 -19.80
C GLY A 121 -4.57 14.88 -18.47
N PRO A 122 -4.70 16.22 -18.33
CA PRO A 122 -4.28 16.91 -17.11
C PRO A 122 -5.11 16.45 -15.91
N PRO A 123 -4.53 16.47 -14.71
CA PRO A 123 -5.26 16.12 -13.50
C PRO A 123 -6.47 17.05 -13.30
N ARG A 124 -7.66 16.48 -13.17
CA ARG A 124 -8.88 17.23 -12.94
C ARG A 124 -8.95 17.73 -11.50
N GLY A 125 -9.59 18.88 -11.31
CA GLY A 125 -9.91 19.43 -10.00
C GLY A 125 -8.86 20.35 -9.40
N ASN A 126 -9.27 21.13 -8.42
CA ASN A 126 -8.46 22.07 -7.64
C ASN A 126 -8.19 21.49 -6.24
N ALA A 127 -6.92 21.19 -5.93
CA ALA A 127 -6.55 20.56 -4.66
C ALA A 127 -6.82 21.46 -3.44
N GLN A 128 -6.71 22.80 -3.57
CA GLN A 128 -6.99 23.71 -2.46
C GLN A 128 -8.46 23.74 -2.08
N ASN A 129 -9.35 23.71 -3.09
CA ASN A 129 -10.78 23.58 -2.84
C ASN A 129 -11.12 22.20 -2.29
N GLY A 130 -10.48 21.15 -2.82
CA GLY A 130 -10.60 19.78 -2.31
C GLY A 130 -10.22 19.63 -0.84
N GLU A 131 -9.17 20.34 -0.39
CA GLU A 131 -8.81 20.39 1.03
C GLU A 131 -9.91 21.02 1.89
N LYS A 132 -10.55 22.10 1.44
CA LYS A 132 -11.67 22.74 2.15
C LYS A 132 -12.84 21.76 2.27
N ILE A 133 -13.18 21.07 1.19
CA ILE A 133 -14.24 20.05 1.17
C ILE A 133 -13.91 18.91 2.12
N PHE A 134 -12.66 18.43 2.11
CA PHE A 134 -12.19 17.41 3.04
C PHE A 134 -12.38 17.84 4.50
N ARG A 135 -11.93 19.04 4.85
CA ARG A 135 -12.06 19.58 6.21
C ARG A 135 -13.52 19.71 6.64
N ALA A 136 -14.40 20.12 5.75
CA ALA A 136 -15.82 20.31 6.04
C ALA A 136 -16.61 19.00 6.18
N SER A 137 -16.29 17.98 5.37
CA SER A 137 -17.16 16.80 5.21
C SER A 137 -16.51 15.47 5.62
N CYS A 138 -15.18 15.40 5.70
CA CYS A 138 -14.47 14.14 5.88
C CYS A 138 -13.59 14.12 7.14
N ALA A 139 -13.04 15.27 7.55
CA ALA A 139 -12.09 15.38 8.65
C ALA A 139 -12.69 15.01 10.02
N GLY A 140 -14.01 15.01 10.17
CA GLY A 140 -14.66 14.55 11.41
C GLY A 140 -14.43 13.05 11.70
N CYS A 141 -14.16 12.26 10.65
CA CYS A 141 -13.91 10.83 10.80
C CYS A 141 -12.50 10.43 10.34
N HIS A 142 -11.93 11.14 9.37
CA HIS A 142 -10.63 10.83 8.79
C HIS A 142 -9.58 11.87 9.17
N ARG A 143 -8.35 11.42 9.39
CA ARG A 143 -7.21 12.30 9.59
C ARG A 143 -6.27 12.31 8.39
N VAL A 144 -5.59 13.45 8.22
CA VAL A 144 -4.47 13.65 7.30
C VAL A 144 -3.37 14.36 8.09
N ASN A 145 -2.15 13.80 8.09
CA ASN A 145 -0.98 14.35 8.81
C ASN A 145 -1.30 14.71 10.28
N ASP A 146 -1.89 13.75 10.99
CA ASP A 146 -2.29 13.84 12.39
C ASP A 146 -3.41 14.84 12.73
N VAL A 147 -4.01 15.50 11.72
CA VAL A 147 -5.15 16.40 11.90
C VAL A 147 -6.43 15.75 11.40
N GLY A 148 -7.44 15.69 12.28
CA GLY A 148 -8.75 15.08 11.97
C GLY A 148 -9.07 13.88 12.85
N GLY A 149 -10.21 13.24 12.56
CA GLY A 149 -10.78 12.16 13.36
C GLY A 149 -10.14 10.79 13.10
N ARG A 150 -10.45 9.84 14.01
CA ARG A 150 -9.93 8.47 14.00
C ARG A 150 -11.00 7.39 13.86
N LEU A 151 -12.25 7.79 13.62
CA LEU A 151 -13.37 6.87 13.38
C LEU A 151 -13.29 6.21 11.99
N GLY A 152 -12.53 6.80 11.07
CA GLY A 152 -12.16 6.25 9.77
C GLY A 152 -10.65 6.06 9.64
N PRO A 153 -10.19 5.35 8.58
CA PRO A 153 -8.78 5.19 8.30
C PRO A 153 -8.04 6.53 8.11
N ASP A 154 -6.77 6.53 8.47
CA ASP A 154 -5.83 7.60 8.14
C ASP A 154 -5.66 7.70 6.62
N LEU A 155 -5.83 8.90 6.06
CA LEU A 155 -5.75 9.18 4.63
C LEU A 155 -4.47 9.90 4.20
N SER A 156 -3.51 10.10 5.12
CA SER A 156 -2.24 10.80 4.83
C SER A 156 -1.48 10.24 3.62
N ARG A 157 -1.70 8.97 3.29
CA ARG A 157 -1.04 8.27 2.18
C ARG A 157 -2.00 7.71 1.14
N ILE A 158 -3.23 8.18 1.11
CA ILE A 158 -4.27 7.61 0.23
C ILE A 158 -3.90 7.74 -1.26
N GLY A 159 -3.20 8.81 -1.64
CA GLY A 159 -2.79 9.04 -3.03
C GLY A 159 -1.69 8.09 -3.55
N VAL A 160 -0.99 7.37 -2.67
CA VAL A 160 -0.10 6.26 -3.05
C VAL A 160 -0.73 4.90 -2.80
N ALA A 161 -1.78 4.86 -1.98
CA ALA A 161 -2.45 3.63 -1.58
C ALA A 161 -3.60 3.23 -2.53
N ARG A 162 -4.20 4.19 -3.23
CA ARG A 162 -5.37 3.94 -4.09
C ARG A 162 -5.32 4.76 -5.37
N ALA A 163 -5.74 4.14 -6.46
CA ALA A 163 -6.00 4.83 -7.72
C ALA A 163 -7.16 5.82 -7.59
N ARG A 164 -7.14 6.87 -8.44
CA ARG A 164 -8.19 7.89 -8.49
C ARG A 164 -9.60 7.29 -8.55
N ASP A 165 -9.82 6.35 -9.47
CA ASP A 165 -11.14 5.76 -9.68
C ASP A 165 -11.63 4.94 -8.49
N ALA A 166 -10.72 4.27 -7.77
CA ALA A 166 -11.05 3.58 -6.53
C ALA A 166 -11.45 4.56 -5.42
N ILE A 167 -10.80 5.74 -5.34
CA ILE A 167 -11.18 6.79 -4.39
C ILE A 167 -12.57 7.34 -4.75
N VAL A 168 -12.82 7.65 -6.03
CA VAL A 168 -14.13 8.10 -6.54
C VAL A 168 -15.22 7.09 -6.18
N PHE A 169 -14.98 5.81 -6.47
CA PHE A 169 -15.93 4.74 -6.20
C PHE A 169 -16.29 4.66 -4.71
N GLN A 170 -15.29 4.72 -3.83
CA GLN A 170 -15.50 4.65 -2.38
C GLN A 170 -16.28 5.87 -1.86
N ILE A 171 -16.02 7.06 -2.37
CA ILE A 171 -16.74 8.27 -1.96
C ILE A 171 -18.20 8.20 -2.43
N ARG A 172 -18.45 7.82 -3.69
CA ARG A 172 -19.79 7.79 -4.28
C ARG A 172 -20.70 6.73 -3.67
N ARG A 173 -20.15 5.56 -3.33
CA ARG A 173 -20.96 4.43 -2.84
C ARG A 173 -20.89 4.23 -1.32
N GLY A 174 -19.95 4.89 -0.64
CA GLY A 174 -19.56 4.45 0.69
C GLY A 174 -18.82 3.12 0.60
N ARG A 175 -18.28 2.66 1.71
CA ARG A 175 -17.54 1.40 1.74
C ARG A 175 -18.49 0.26 2.13
N GLU A 176 -18.64 -0.74 1.25
CA GLU A 176 -19.40 -1.95 1.55
C GLU A 176 -18.60 -2.93 2.39
N GLU A 177 -17.28 -3.05 2.12
CA GLU A 177 -16.39 -3.91 2.89
C GLU A 177 -15.96 -3.24 4.20
N LEU A 178 -16.10 -3.95 5.30
CA LEU A 178 -15.63 -3.52 6.60
C LEU A 178 -14.11 -3.77 6.71
N ARG A 179 -13.38 -2.75 7.12
CA ARG A 179 -11.95 -2.86 7.40
C ARG A 179 -11.75 -3.19 8.87
N ALA A 180 -10.87 -4.15 9.17
CA ALA A 180 -10.51 -4.51 10.53
C ALA A 180 -10.13 -3.27 11.37
N GLY A 181 -10.69 -3.15 12.57
CA GLY A 181 -10.54 -2.00 13.47
C GLY A 181 -11.42 -0.79 13.14
N PHE A 182 -12.31 -0.92 12.12
CA PHE A 182 -13.30 0.10 11.74
C PHE A 182 -14.71 -0.49 11.54
N GLU A 183 -14.94 -1.72 12.03
CA GLU A 183 -16.25 -2.35 12.03
C GLU A 183 -17.18 -1.61 12.99
N PRO A 184 -18.34 -1.14 12.53
CA PRO A 184 -19.29 -0.51 13.41
C PRO A 184 -19.81 -1.49 14.45
N VAL A 185 -20.01 -1.01 15.66
CA VAL A 185 -20.63 -1.78 16.72
C VAL A 185 -21.52 -0.89 17.56
N THR A 186 -22.66 -1.43 17.99
CA THR A 186 -23.56 -0.82 18.96
C THR A 186 -23.62 -1.71 20.19
N LEU A 187 -23.29 -1.15 21.35
CA LEU A 187 -23.42 -1.81 22.63
C LEU A 187 -24.65 -1.26 23.33
N THR A 188 -25.55 -2.14 23.76
CA THR A 188 -26.70 -1.77 24.58
C THR A 188 -26.43 -2.22 26.01
N PRO A 189 -26.11 -1.32 26.93
CA PRO A 189 -25.93 -1.65 28.35
C PRO A 189 -27.23 -2.17 29.00
N GLN A 190 -27.14 -2.84 30.15
CA GLN A 190 -28.33 -3.24 30.93
C GLN A 190 -29.18 -2.03 31.32
N THR A 191 -28.54 -0.89 31.57
CA THR A 191 -29.16 0.41 31.84
C THR A 191 -28.42 1.52 31.11
N GLY A 192 -29.13 2.52 30.62
CA GLY A 192 -28.55 3.66 29.87
C GLY A 192 -28.71 3.57 28.35
N GLU A 193 -28.13 4.55 27.70
CA GLU A 193 -28.25 4.72 26.26
C GLU A 193 -27.28 3.80 25.47
N PRO A 194 -27.63 3.39 24.26
CA PRO A 194 -26.76 2.63 23.39
C PRO A 194 -25.45 3.38 23.08
N ILE A 195 -24.33 2.69 23.15
CA ILE A 195 -23.00 3.21 22.86
C ILE A 195 -22.62 2.75 21.46
N ARG A 196 -22.35 3.70 20.57
CA ARG A 196 -21.98 3.45 19.17
C ARG A 196 -20.52 3.79 18.91
N GLY A 197 -19.87 3.02 18.08
CA GLY A 197 -18.48 3.26 17.70
C GLY A 197 -17.95 2.27 16.69
N VAL A 198 -16.63 2.19 16.64
CA VAL A 198 -15.91 1.21 15.83
C VAL A 198 -15.18 0.22 16.74
N LYS A 199 -15.30 -1.05 16.42
CA LYS A 199 -14.66 -2.13 17.18
C LYS A 199 -13.14 -2.06 16.99
N LYS A 200 -12.41 -2.17 18.09
CA LYS A 200 -10.95 -2.18 18.12
C LYS A 200 -10.41 -3.55 18.46
N ASN A 201 -11.07 -4.25 19.34
CA ASN A 201 -10.76 -5.63 19.71
C ASN A 201 -12.01 -6.33 20.25
N GLU A 202 -12.03 -7.65 20.22
CA GLU A 202 -13.10 -8.48 20.76
C GLU A 202 -12.56 -9.86 21.12
N ASP A 203 -12.96 -10.36 22.29
CA ASP A 203 -12.75 -11.73 22.72
C ASP A 203 -14.08 -12.37 23.20
N LEU A 204 -14.00 -13.51 23.84
CA LEU A 204 -15.21 -14.21 24.34
C LEU A 204 -15.96 -13.43 25.43
N PHE A 205 -15.26 -12.61 26.20
CA PHE A 205 -15.78 -11.98 27.41
C PHE A 205 -15.92 -10.47 27.28
N SER A 206 -15.16 -9.85 26.42
CA SER A 206 -15.09 -8.40 26.30
C SER A 206 -15.07 -7.91 24.85
N VAL A 207 -15.45 -6.66 24.68
CA VAL A 207 -15.32 -5.91 23.45
C VAL A 207 -14.72 -4.54 23.73
N GLN A 208 -13.70 -4.16 22.98
CA GLN A 208 -13.10 -2.83 23.02
C GLN A 208 -13.57 -2.03 21.80
N ILE A 209 -14.11 -0.86 22.04
CA ILE A 209 -14.58 0.04 20.99
C ILE A 209 -13.92 1.42 21.11
N MET A 210 -13.85 2.13 20.01
CA MET A 210 -13.70 3.58 20.00
C MET A 210 -15.09 4.18 19.76
N ASP A 211 -15.61 4.91 20.73
CA ASP A 211 -16.91 5.56 20.62
C ASP A 211 -16.89 6.75 19.63
N THR A 212 -18.04 7.34 19.35
CA THR A 212 -18.15 8.49 18.44
C THR A 212 -17.47 9.76 18.97
N GLY A 213 -17.11 9.80 20.26
CA GLY A 213 -16.26 10.82 20.86
C GLY A 213 -14.77 10.48 20.85
N GLU A 214 -14.39 9.42 20.13
CA GLU A 214 -13.01 8.92 19.96
C GLU A 214 -12.35 8.41 21.25
N ARG A 215 -13.13 8.05 22.27
CA ARG A 215 -12.64 7.43 23.49
C ARG A 215 -12.59 5.92 23.28
N ILE A 216 -11.44 5.31 23.54
CA ILE A 216 -11.28 3.86 23.50
C ILE A 216 -11.59 3.29 24.88
N GLN A 217 -12.56 2.37 24.94
CA GLN A 217 -12.99 1.75 26.19
C GLN A 217 -13.36 0.28 25.98
N GLY A 218 -13.02 -0.55 26.97
CA GLY A 218 -13.41 -1.95 27.03
C GLY A 218 -14.71 -2.14 27.81
N TYR A 219 -15.54 -3.08 27.35
CA TYR A 219 -16.82 -3.44 27.97
C TYR A 219 -16.92 -4.95 28.13
N GLU A 220 -17.35 -5.41 29.29
CA GLU A 220 -17.65 -6.81 29.54
C GLU A 220 -19.00 -7.17 28.92
N LYS A 221 -19.05 -8.26 28.14
CA LYS A 221 -20.24 -8.64 27.38
C LYS A 221 -21.41 -9.07 28.25
N ASP A 222 -21.16 -9.66 29.40
CA ASP A 222 -22.18 -10.05 30.40
C ASP A 222 -22.90 -8.85 31.02
N LYS A 223 -22.27 -7.65 31.00
CA LYS A 223 -22.89 -6.38 31.44
C LYS A 223 -23.67 -5.69 30.35
N MET A 224 -23.65 -6.23 29.13
CA MET A 224 -24.40 -5.70 27.98
C MET A 224 -25.69 -6.51 27.78
N LYS A 225 -26.79 -5.80 27.47
CA LYS A 225 -28.02 -6.41 26.99
C LYS A 225 -27.86 -6.95 25.57
N ALA A 226 -27.09 -6.23 24.73
CA ALA A 226 -26.79 -6.64 23.37
C ALA A 226 -25.44 -6.06 22.90
N VAL A 227 -24.75 -6.83 22.04
CA VAL A 227 -23.57 -6.41 21.27
C VAL A 227 -23.90 -6.67 19.79
N GLU A 228 -24.15 -5.60 19.04
CA GLU A 228 -24.61 -5.67 17.66
C GLU A 228 -23.51 -5.20 16.72
N ASN A 229 -22.95 -6.12 15.96
CA ASN A 229 -21.97 -5.80 14.92
C ASN A 229 -22.68 -5.26 13.67
N GLY A 230 -22.28 -4.06 13.23
CA GLY A 230 -22.80 -3.48 12.00
C GLY A 230 -22.28 -4.20 10.75
N THR A 231 -23.11 -4.31 9.74
CA THR A 231 -22.77 -4.95 8.46
C THR A 231 -22.30 -3.98 7.39
N ARG A 232 -22.41 -2.68 7.64
CA ARG A 232 -22.01 -1.61 6.70
C ARG A 232 -21.11 -0.60 7.39
N SER A 233 -20.16 -0.04 6.64
CA SER A 233 -19.28 1.02 7.13
C SER A 233 -20.07 2.25 7.61
N MET A 234 -19.52 2.97 8.60
CA MET A 234 -20.05 4.27 9.04
C MET A 234 -19.82 5.37 7.99
N MET A 235 -18.96 5.14 7.00
CA MET A 235 -18.74 6.10 5.90
C MET A 235 -19.98 6.18 5.02
N PRO A 236 -20.66 7.35 4.96
CA PRO A 236 -21.85 7.50 4.11
C PRO A 236 -21.44 7.56 2.63
N ALA A 237 -22.38 7.23 1.76
CA ALA A 237 -22.27 7.54 0.34
C ALA A 237 -22.48 9.04 0.10
N PHE A 238 -21.65 9.61 -0.77
CA PHE A 238 -21.75 11.00 -1.21
C PHE A 238 -22.22 11.01 -2.67
N GLY A 239 -23.54 10.94 -2.87
CA GLY A 239 -24.16 11.10 -4.18
C GLY A 239 -23.97 12.51 -4.75
N PRO A 240 -24.33 12.74 -6.04
CA PRO A 240 -24.21 14.06 -6.67
C PRO A 240 -25.00 15.17 -5.98
N ASP A 241 -26.05 14.80 -5.25
CA ASP A 241 -26.89 15.69 -4.42
C ASP A 241 -26.14 16.24 -3.19
N ARG A 242 -25.18 15.49 -2.65
CA ARG A 242 -24.39 15.87 -1.47
C ARG A 242 -22.99 16.37 -1.80
N LEU A 243 -22.44 15.95 -2.92
CA LEU A 243 -21.12 16.32 -3.42
C LEU A 243 -21.20 16.36 -4.95
N SER A 244 -21.19 17.55 -5.55
CA SER A 244 -21.24 17.72 -7.00
C SER A 244 -20.05 16.99 -7.68
N ASP A 245 -20.13 16.73 -8.98
CA ASP A 245 -19.02 16.09 -9.70
C ASP A 245 -17.77 16.99 -9.74
N SER A 246 -17.96 18.32 -9.81
CA SER A 246 -16.84 19.27 -9.71
C SER A 246 -16.17 19.23 -8.33
N ASP A 247 -16.96 19.23 -7.25
CA ASP A 247 -16.42 19.15 -5.89
C ASP A 247 -15.76 17.79 -5.62
N LEU A 248 -16.30 16.72 -6.21
CA LEU A 248 -15.66 15.41 -6.15
C LEU A 248 -14.30 15.42 -6.87
N ASP A 249 -14.21 16.01 -8.05
CA ASP A 249 -12.95 16.15 -8.78
C ASP A 249 -11.92 16.92 -7.94
N ASP A 250 -12.32 18.01 -7.29
CA ASP A 250 -11.50 18.81 -6.41
C ASP A 250 -11.03 18.01 -5.17
N LEU A 251 -11.96 17.34 -4.50
CA LEU A 251 -11.67 16.48 -3.35
C LEU A 251 -10.70 15.35 -3.72
N VAL A 252 -10.96 14.67 -4.83
CA VAL A 252 -10.10 13.56 -5.30
C VAL A 252 -8.73 14.09 -5.72
N ARG A 253 -8.65 15.30 -6.30
CA ARG A 253 -7.38 15.97 -6.60
C ARG A 253 -6.55 16.21 -5.33
N TYR A 254 -7.18 16.66 -4.26
CA TYR A 254 -6.52 16.80 -2.95
C TYR A 254 -6.04 15.44 -2.43
N LEU A 255 -6.92 14.46 -2.37
CA LEU A 255 -6.61 13.13 -1.83
C LEU A 255 -5.50 12.42 -2.61
N THR A 256 -5.47 12.52 -3.92
CA THR A 256 -4.41 11.91 -4.76
C THR A 256 -3.04 12.57 -4.58
N ASN A 257 -2.98 13.78 -4.04
CA ASN A 257 -1.72 14.44 -3.69
C ASN A 257 -1.14 14.00 -2.33
N LEU A 258 -1.93 13.29 -1.50
CA LEU A 258 -1.51 12.84 -0.17
C LEU A 258 -0.59 11.63 -0.28
N ARG A 259 0.72 11.85 -0.16
CA ARG A 259 1.76 10.81 -0.31
C ARG A 259 2.41 10.40 1.01
N GLY A 260 1.93 10.94 2.13
CA GLY A 260 2.51 10.75 3.45
C GLY A 260 3.60 11.77 3.75
N PHE A 261 4.13 11.68 4.96
CA PHE A 261 5.26 12.49 5.39
C PHE A 261 6.53 12.00 4.67
N ASP A 262 7.23 12.88 3.99
CA ASP A 262 8.56 12.63 3.45
C ASP A 262 9.60 13.14 4.45
N PRO A 263 10.32 12.28 5.16
CA PRO A 263 11.32 12.69 6.13
C PRO A 263 12.54 13.40 5.49
N ALA A 264 12.67 13.30 4.15
CA ALA A 264 13.77 13.97 3.43
C ALA A 264 13.49 15.45 3.09
N VAL A 265 12.26 15.93 3.33
CA VAL A 265 11.83 17.32 3.09
C VAL A 265 11.74 18.08 4.41
N ARG A 266 12.85 18.08 5.18
CA ARG A 266 13.05 18.98 6.32
C ARG A 266 14.24 19.87 6.10
#